data_5bfdbfc6f041705241f6a2390e46e471
#
_entry.id   5bfdbfc6f041705241f6a2390e46e471
#
_cell.length_a   1.000
_cell.length_b   1.000
_cell.length_c   1.000
_cell.angle_alpha   90.00
_cell.angle_beta   90.00
_cell.angle_gamma   90.00
#
_symmetry.space_group_name_H-M   'P 1'
#
loop_
_entity.id
_entity.type
_entity.pdbx_description
1 polymer ?
#
loop_
_entity_poly.entity_id
_entity_poly.type
_entity_poly.pdbx_seq_one_letter_code
_entity_poly.pdbx_strand_id
1 'polypeptide(L)'
;MLNDSKIAAYTAILQEELLLATGCTEPIAVAYCAAKLREVLGGKPEKILAEISGNILKNVKSVVVPNTGGRRGIDAAIAVGIVAGDADAELQVIANVTEADVAAIQTYLDSTDIRVTCPETPCLLDIKLTGWREGHHACVRVANNHTNIIYMEKDGNILREPPVTGNAEDNLQDKSVLNVQDIITFAETVPLDNIRPTVGRQIEKNTAIAAEGLRNSWGANIGSTLLQGSQDWETQARAWAAAGSDARMNGCEMPV
;
A
#
# COMPACT_ATOMS: atom_id res chain seq x y z
N MET A 1 7.32 8.85 34.36
CA MET A 1 7.83 9.44 33.08
C MET A 1 8.56 8.34 32.33
N LEU A 2 8.40 8.29 31.04
CA LEU A 2 9.19 7.41 30.19
C LEU A 2 10.64 7.90 30.15
N ASN A 3 11.59 6.96 30.06
CA ASN A 3 12.98 7.29 29.82
C ASN A 3 13.24 7.59 28.34
N ASP A 4 14.37 8.24 28.03
CA ASP A 4 14.72 8.66 26.67
C ASP A 4 14.79 7.48 25.68
N SER A 5 15.23 6.29 26.12
CA SER A 5 15.28 5.08 25.29
C SER A 5 13.90 4.62 24.85
N LYS A 6 12.90 4.64 25.75
CA LYS A 6 11.50 4.30 25.36
C LYS A 6 10.89 5.36 24.47
N ILE A 7 11.16 6.65 24.73
CA ILE A 7 10.69 7.74 23.85
C ILE A 7 11.26 7.55 22.43
N ALA A 8 12.55 7.25 22.32
CA ALA A 8 13.19 7.00 21.03
C ALA A 8 12.59 5.77 20.32
N ALA A 9 12.40 4.65 21.03
CA ALA A 9 11.79 3.44 20.47
C ALA A 9 10.36 3.69 19.97
N TYR A 10 9.51 4.36 20.76
CA TYR A 10 8.13 4.65 20.36
C TYR A 10 8.07 5.63 19.17
N THR A 11 8.97 6.62 19.14
CA THR A 11 9.10 7.53 18.00
C THR A 11 9.52 6.78 16.72
N ALA A 12 10.47 5.86 16.82
CA ALA A 12 10.93 5.05 15.71
C ALA A 12 9.81 4.11 15.19
N ILE A 13 9.02 3.51 16.09
CA ILE A 13 7.86 2.70 15.71
C ILE A 13 6.82 3.56 14.97
N LEU A 14 6.52 4.77 15.43
CA LEU A 14 5.61 5.68 14.72
C LEU A 14 6.13 6.02 13.31
N GLN A 15 7.43 6.24 13.15
CA GLN A 15 8.03 6.52 11.84
C GLN A 15 7.95 5.33 10.89
N GLU A 16 8.10 4.11 11.42
CA GLU A 16 7.96 2.87 10.67
C GLU A 16 6.52 2.61 10.21
N GLU A 17 5.54 2.86 11.09
CA GLU A 17 4.14 2.52 10.84
C GLU A 17 3.38 3.58 10.03
N LEU A 18 3.74 4.86 10.15
CA LEU A 18 3.05 5.96 9.46
C LEU A 18 3.74 6.30 8.14
N LEU A 19 3.62 5.41 7.18
CA LEU A 19 4.16 5.57 5.84
C LEU A 19 3.14 6.23 4.91
N LEU A 20 3.64 7.08 4.02
CA LEU A 20 2.84 7.71 2.98
C LEU A 20 2.56 6.73 1.84
N ALA A 21 1.29 6.60 1.46
CA ALA A 21 0.87 5.74 0.36
C ALA A 21 -0.07 6.47 -0.60
N THR A 22 -0.07 6.10 -1.87
CA THR A 22 -1.01 6.61 -2.87
C THR A 22 -2.21 5.69 -2.94
N GLY A 23 -3.32 6.04 -2.28
CA GLY A 23 -4.53 5.22 -2.24
C GLY A 23 -4.48 4.06 -1.22
N CYS A 24 -5.19 2.96 -1.52
CA CYS A 24 -5.24 1.78 -0.66
C CYS A 24 -3.93 0.99 -0.75
N THR A 25 -3.36 0.61 0.40
CA THR A 25 -2.03 -0.01 0.48
C THR A 25 -1.94 -1.40 -0.16
N GLU A 26 -3.01 -2.19 -0.16
CA GLU A 26 -2.99 -3.53 -0.73
C GLU A 26 -2.83 -3.55 -2.26
N PRO A 27 -3.61 -2.79 -3.07
CA PRO A 27 -3.33 -2.71 -4.50
C PRO A 27 -1.98 -2.08 -4.80
N ILE A 28 -1.50 -1.16 -3.96
CA ILE A 28 -0.17 -0.57 -4.10
C ILE A 28 0.94 -1.59 -3.85
N ALA A 29 0.79 -2.48 -2.86
CA ALA A 29 1.73 -3.58 -2.64
C ALA A 29 1.78 -4.55 -3.83
N VAL A 30 0.63 -4.81 -4.48
CA VAL A 30 0.58 -5.61 -5.72
C VAL A 30 1.33 -4.90 -6.84
N ALA A 31 1.12 -3.58 -7.02
CA ALA A 31 1.81 -2.78 -8.03
C ALA A 31 3.33 -2.71 -7.76
N TYR A 32 3.73 -2.58 -6.50
CA TYR A 32 5.13 -2.61 -6.08
C TYR A 32 5.79 -3.95 -6.41
N CYS A 33 5.15 -5.07 -6.05
CA CYS A 33 5.64 -6.41 -6.40
C CYS A 33 5.78 -6.57 -7.93
N ALA A 34 4.82 -6.04 -8.71
CA ALA A 34 4.85 -6.07 -10.17
C ALA A 34 5.98 -5.20 -10.75
N ALA A 35 6.22 -4.01 -10.22
CA ALA A 35 7.33 -3.16 -10.65
C ALA A 35 8.69 -3.83 -10.37
N LYS A 36 8.87 -4.44 -9.20
CA LYS A 36 10.07 -5.24 -8.89
C LYS A 36 10.22 -6.46 -9.79
N LEU A 37 9.11 -7.16 -10.11
CA LEU A 37 9.14 -8.27 -11.07
C LEU A 37 9.66 -7.81 -12.44
N ARG A 38 9.18 -6.67 -12.97
CA ARG A 38 9.67 -6.10 -14.23
C ARG A 38 11.17 -5.80 -14.16
N GLU A 39 11.67 -5.24 -13.06
CA GLU A 39 13.11 -4.95 -12.89
C GLU A 39 13.94 -6.23 -12.90
N VAL A 40 13.56 -7.23 -12.12
CA VAL A 40 14.26 -8.52 -12.03
C VAL A 40 14.26 -9.24 -13.38
N LEU A 41 13.12 -9.27 -14.05
CA LEU A 41 12.97 -9.90 -15.37
C LEU A 41 13.77 -9.16 -16.46
N GLY A 42 13.92 -7.84 -16.32
CA GLY A 42 14.59 -6.97 -17.29
C GLY A 42 13.66 -6.46 -18.40
N GLY A 43 12.34 -6.47 -18.16
CA GLY A 43 11.35 -5.97 -19.11
C GLY A 43 9.93 -6.39 -18.75
N LYS A 44 8.95 -5.96 -19.55
CA LYS A 44 7.53 -6.27 -19.34
C LYS A 44 7.27 -7.75 -19.61
N PRO A 45 6.74 -8.53 -18.66
CA PRO A 45 6.38 -9.93 -18.90
C PRO A 45 5.22 -10.05 -19.90
N GLU A 46 5.23 -11.12 -20.68
CA GLU A 46 4.19 -11.49 -21.66
C GLU A 46 3.12 -12.37 -21.02
N LYS A 47 3.47 -13.00 -19.91
CA LYS A 47 2.60 -13.83 -19.09
C LYS A 47 2.93 -13.65 -17.61
N ILE A 48 1.90 -13.63 -16.77
CA ILE A 48 2.04 -13.51 -15.31
C ILE A 48 1.16 -14.54 -14.61
N LEU A 49 1.75 -15.23 -13.63
CA LEU A 49 1.02 -15.96 -12.59
C LEU A 49 1.09 -15.16 -11.30
N ALA A 50 -0.08 -14.76 -10.81
CA ALA A 50 -0.24 -14.07 -9.54
C ALA A 50 -0.84 -15.03 -8.51
N GLU A 51 -0.07 -15.38 -7.48
CA GLU A 51 -0.47 -16.18 -6.33
C GLU A 51 -0.70 -15.21 -5.17
N ILE A 52 -1.98 -15.00 -4.81
CA ILE A 52 -2.40 -13.89 -3.92
C ILE A 52 -3.16 -14.46 -2.72
N SER A 53 -2.82 -14.05 -1.48
CA SER A 53 -3.56 -14.47 -0.30
C SER A 53 -5.03 -14.02 -0.34
N GLY A 54 -5.92 -14.79 0.28
CA GLY A 54 -7.36 -14.51 0.28
C GLY A 54 -7.70 -13.13 0.87
N ASN A 55 -6.92 -12.66 1.85
CA ASN A 55 -7.12 -11.33 2.44
C ASN A 55 -6.80 -10.22 1.43
N ILE A 56 -5.67 -10.31 0.72
CA ILE A 56 -5.31 -9.32 -0.32
C ILE A 56 -6.31 -9.39 -1.47
N LEU A 57 -6.65 -10.59 -1.95
CA LEU A 57 -7.63 -10.75 -3.03
C LEU A 57 -8.98 -10.09 -2.67
N LYS A 58 -9.50 -10.34 -1.47
CA LYS A 58 -10.75 -9.73 -0.98
C LYS A 58 -10.67 -8.21 -0.95
N ASN A 59 -9.56 -7.65 -0.47
CA ASN A 59 -9.41 -6.21 -0.29
C ASN A 59 -9.16 -5.46 -1.60
N VAL A 60 -8.56 -6.10 -2.61
CA VAL A 60 -8.18 -5.44 -3.88
C VAL A 60 -9.24 -5.55 -4.97
N LYS A 61 -10.00 -6.65 -5.05
CA LYS A 61 -10.86 -6.99 -6.20
C LYS A 61 -11.85 -5.90 -6.66
N SER A 62 -12.28 -5.01 -5.78
CA SER A 62 -13.28 -3.96 -6.09
C SER A 62 -12.75 -2.54 -5.91
N VAL A 63 -11.54 -2.39 -5.41
CA VAL A 63 -10.93 -1.07 -5.16
C VAL A 63 -10.44 -0.48 -6.47
N VAL A 64 -10.68 0.81 -6.68
CA VAL A 64 -10.09 1.56 -7.79
C VAL A 64 -8.60 1.75 -7.50
N VAL A 65 -7.78 1.32 -8.45
CA VAL A 65 -6.34 1.56 -8.39
C VAL A 65 -6.08 3.00 -8.87
N PRO A 66 -5.46 3.85 -8.04
CA PRO A 66 -5.18 5.24 -8.43
C PRO A 66 -4.35 5.31 -9.71
N ASN A 67 -4.45 6.41 -10.45
CA ASN A 67 -3.67 6.68 -11.66
C ASN A 67 -3.84 5.64 -12.79
N THR A 68 -4.95 4.86 -12.79
CA THR A 68 -5.20 3.85 -13.83
C THR A 68 -6.38 4.18 -14.74
N GLY A 69 -6.96 5.39 -14.64
CA GLY A 69 -8.19 5.73 -15.36
C GLY A 69 -9.42 5.00 -14.82
N GLY A 70 -9.51 4.77 -13.50
CA GLY A 70 -10.65 4.17 -12.83
C GLY A 70 -10.69 2.63 -12.84
N ARG A 71 -9.61 1.96 -13.26
CA ARG A 71 -9.54 0.49 -13.29
C ARG A 71 -9.46 -0.08 -11.89
N ARG A 72 -9.94 -1.32 -11.74
CA ARG A 72 -10.10 -2.00 -10.45
C ARG A 72 -9.41 -3.36 -10.46
N GLY A 73 -9.07 -3.83 -9.26
CA GLY A 73 -8.68 -5.21 -9.04
C GLY A 73 -7.19 -5.51 -9.21
N ILE A 74 -6.85 -6.78 -9.05
CA ILE A 74 -5.48 -7.30 -9.06
C ILE A 74 -4.81 -7.04 -10.41
N ASP A 75 -5.52 -7.29 -11.51
CA ASP A 75 -4.97 -7.16 -12.87
C ASP A 75 -4.57 -5.70 -13.15
N ALA A 76 -5.40 -4.74 -12.74
CA ALA A 76 -5.11 -3.32 -12.87
C ALA A 76 -3.88 -2.91 -12.03
N ALA A 77 -3.77 -3.41 -10.80
CA ALA A 77 -2.63 -3.16 -9.93
C ALA A 77 -1.33 -3.75 -10.50
N ILE A 78 -1.38 -4.97 -11.04
CA ILE A 78 -0.23 -5.59 -11.73
C ILE A 78 0.15 -4.76 -12.95
N ALA A 79 -0.83 -4.43 -13.80
CA ALA A 79 -0.57 -3.74 -15.06
C ALA A 79 0.06 -2.37 -14.86
N VAL A 80 -0.42 -1.55 -13.91
CA VAL A 80 0.18 -0.24 -13.63
C VAL A 80 1.59 -0.38 -13.08
N GLY A 81 1.86 -1.34 -12.21
CA GLY A 81 3.20 -1.63 -11.69
C GLY A 81 4.18 -2.03 -12.81
N ILE A 82 3.74 -2.90 -13.74
CA ILE A 82 4.56 -3.33 -14.89
C ILE A 82 4.77 -2.20 -15.90
N VAL A 83 3.76 -1.38 -16.19
CA VAL A 83 3.84 -0.37 -17.26
C VAL A 83 4.61 0.86 -16.81
N ALA A 84 4.30 1.37 -15.62
CA ALA A 84 4.75 2.69 -15.18
C ALA A 84 5.26 2.73 -13.73
N GLY A 85 5.26 1.60 -13.01
CA GLY A 85 5.66 1.60 -11.60
C GLY A 85 7.13 1.96 -11.40
N ASP A 86 7.39 2.85 -10.45
CA ASP A 86 8.72 3.14 -9.91
C ASP A 86 8.93 2.30 -8.64
N ALA A 87 9.68 1.22 -8.76
CA ALA A 87 9.87 0.28 -7.67
C ALA A 87 10.71 0.83 -6.49
N ASP A 88 11.46 1.89 -6.69
CA ASP A 88 12.23 2.53 -5.62
C ASP A 88 11.37 3.50 -4.80
N ALA A 89 10.19 3.87 -5.31
CA ALA A 89 9.22 4.71 -4.61
C ALA A 89 8.30 3.92 -3.65
N GLU A 90 8.48 2.60 -3.50
CA GLU A 90 7.74 1.73 -2.58
C GLU A 90 6.21 1.93 -2.63
N LEU A 91 5.57 2.40 -1.54
CA LEU A 91 4.13 2.66 -1.50
C LEU A 91 3.68 3.88 -2.33
N GLN A 92 4.60 4.57 -2.97
CA GLN A 92 4.35 5.61 -3.96
C GLN A 92 4.70 5.15 -5.38
N VAL A 93 4.83 3.85 -5.60
CA VAL A 93 5.23 3.20 -6.85
C VAL A 93 4.48 3.69 -8.09
N ILE A 94 3.26 4.15 -7.96
CA ILE A 94 2.41 4.64 -9.05
C ILE A 94 2.11 6.15 -8.98
N ALA A 95 2.84 6.91 -8.15
CA ALA A 95 2.58 8.34 -7.97
C ALA A 95 2.83 9.19 -9.23
N ASN A 96 3.73 8.75 -10.10
CA ASN A 96 4.18 9.49 -11.29
C ASN A 96 3.58 8.95 -12.61
N VAL A 97 2.51 8.16 -12.56
CA VAL A 97 1.83 7.63 -13.76
C VAL A 97 1.24 8.78 -14.57
N THR A 98 1.50 8.79 -15.87
CA THR A 98 1.02 9.82 -16.80
C THR A 98 -0.23 9.38 -17.57
N GLU A 99 -0.91 10.30 -18.25
CA GLU A 99 -2.03 9.96 -19.14
C GLU A 99 -1.62 8.99 -20.26
N ALA A 100 -0.40 9.11 -20.77
CA ALA A 100 0.14 8.18 -21.79
C ALA A 100 0.28 6.76 -21.21
N ASP A 101 0.70 6.64 -19.96
CA ASP A 101 0.80 5.35 -19.28
C ASP A 101 -0.57 4.72 -19.06
N VAL A 102 -1.61 5.51 -18.79
CA VAL A 102 -3.00 5.01 -18.65
C VAL A 102 -3.47 4.30 -19.92
N ALA A 103 -3.16 4.84 -21.09
CA ALA A 103 -3.44 4.18 -22.38
C ALA A 103 -2.61 2.90 -22.56
N ALA A 104 -1.32 2.95 -22.19
CA ALA A 104 -0.43 1.80 -22.25
C ALA A 104 -0.83 0.67 -21.29
N ILE A 105 -1.40 0.99 -20.13
CA ILE A 105 -1.95 0.01 -19.18
C ILE A 105 -3.07 -0.81 -19.84
N GLN A 106 -3.98 -0.16 -20.59
CA GLN A 106 -5.03 -0.90 -21.30
C GLN A 106 -4.46 -1.83 -22.36
N THR A 107 -3.54 -1.33 -23.16
CA THR A 107 -2.88 -2.14 -24.20
C THR A 107 -2.18 -3.36 -23.58
N TYR A 108 -1.53 -3.17 -22.42
CA TYR A 108 -0.86 -4.25 -21.71
C TYR A 108 -1.85 -5.29 -21.18
N LEU A 109 -2.97 -4.86 -20.59
CA LEU A 109 -4.03 -5.76 -20.11
C LEU A 109 -4.65 -6.59 -21.26
N ASP A 110 -4.84 -5.98 -22.43
CA ASP A 110 -5.44 -6.64 -23.58
C ASP A 110 -4.51 -7.68 -24.25
N SER A 111 -3.19 -7.54 -24.07
CA SER A 111 -2.17 -8.36 -24.72
C SER A 111 -1.47 -9.37 -23.82
N THR A 112 -1.68 -9.31 -22.49
CA THR A 112 -0.93 -10.10 -21.53
C THR A 112 -1.82 -11.13 -20.83
N ASP A 113 -1.37 -12.38 -20.76
CA ASP A 113 -2.03 -13.45 -20.00
C ASP A 113 -1.71 -13.29 -18.50
N ILE A 114 -2.63 -12.68 -17.76
CA ILE A 114 -2.54 -12.54 -16.30
C ILE A 114 -3.48 -13.55 -15.64
N ARG A 115 -2.90 -14.53 -14.97
CA ARG A 115 -3.65 -15.54 -14.23
C ARG A 115 -3.52 -15.31 -12.72
N VAL A 116 -4.65 -15.06 -12.04
CA VAL A 116 -4.72 -14.90 -10.58
C VAL A 116 -5.19 -16.20 -9.93
N THR A 117 -4.48 -16.62 -8.90
CA THR A 117 -4.80 -17.79 -8.05
C THR A 117 -4.74 -17.39 -6.58
N CYS A 118 -5.44 -18.14 -5.73
CA CYS A 118 -5.50 -17.89 -4.30
C CYS A 118 -5.07 -19.16 -3.55
N PRO A 119 -3.77 -19.42 -3.41
CA PRO A 119 -3.28 -20.56 -2.65
C PRO A 119 -3.50 -20.36 -1.15
N GLU A 120 -3.55 -21.47 -0.40
CA GLU A 120 -3.48 -21.43 1.05
C GLU A 120 -2.10 -20.95 1.50
N THR A 121 -2.08 -19.99 2.41
CA THR A 121 -0.86 -19.41 2.98
C THR A 121 -1.10 -18.98 4.43
N PRO A 122 -0.12 -19.13 5.33
CA PRO A 122 -0.24 -18.66 6.70
C PRO A 122 -0.18 -17.13 6.81
N CYS A 123 0.28 -16.43 5.76
CA CYS A 123 0.45 -14.98 5.76
C CYS A 123 -0.85 -14.28 5.35
N LEU A 124 -1.31 -13.31 6.13
CA LEU A 124 -2.45 -12.47 5.77
C LEU A 124 -2.16 -11.60 4.53
N LEU A 125 -0.95 -11.06 4.45
CA LEU A 125 -0.42 -10.39 3.28
C LEU A 125 0.59 -11.33 2.62
N ASP A 126 0.27 -11.79 1.41
CA ASP A 126 1.15 -12.63 0.58
C ASP A 126 0.83 -12.38 -0.89
N ILE A 127 1.82 -11.91 -1.61
CA ILE A 127 1.75 -11.54 -3.02
C ILE A 127 2.97 -12.14 -3.68
N LYS A 128 2.78 -13.17 -4.51
CA LYS A 128 3.85 -13.78 -5.29
C LYS A 128 3.51 -13.65 -6.77
N LEU A 129 4.37 -12.98 -7.50
CA LEU A 129 4.23 -12.80 -8.93
C LEU A 129 5.37 -13.52 -9.66
N THR A 130 5.01 -14.39 -10.60
CA THR A 130 5.95 -15.02 -11.53
C THR A 130 5.65 -14.52 -12.93
N GLY A 131 6.64 -13.99 -13.63
CA GLY A 131 6.51 -13.44 -14.98
C GLY A 131 7.45 -14.12 -15.96
N TRP A 132 6.99 -14.25 -17.22
CA TRP A 132 7.76 -14.85 -18.31
C TRP A 132 7.89 -13.86 -19.46
N ARG A 133 9.07 -13.81 -20.09
CA ARG A 133 9.39 -13.01 -21.24
C ARG A 133 10.53 -13.63 -22.05
N GLU A 134 10.34 -13.82 -23.34
CA GLU A 134 11.42 -14.25 -24.27
C GLU A 134 12.18 -15.50 -23.81
N GLY A 135 11.48 -16.46 -23.18
CA GLY A 135 12.08 -17.69 -22.63
C GLY A 135 12.73 -17.55 -21.24
N HIS A 136 12.81 -16.36 -20.70
CA HIS A 136 13.24 -16.08 -19.34
C HIS A 136 12.06 -16.01 -18.38
N HIS A 137 12.31 -16.25 -17.10
CA HIS A 137 11.32 -16.04 -16.04
C HIS A 137 11.93 -15.38 -14.82
N ALA A 138 11.09 -14.72 -14.05
CA ALA A 138 11.45 -14.18 -12.74
C ALA A 138 10.29 -14.32 -11.77
N CYS A 139 10.61 -14.38 -10.51
CA CYS A 139 9.65 -14.47 -9.41
C CYS A 139 9.99 -13.43 -8.33
N VAL A 140 8.99 -12.72 -7.86
CA VAL A 140 9.09 -11.82 -6.71
C VAL A 140 7.95 -12.11 -5.74
N ARG A 141 8.25 -12.17 -4.44
CA ARG A 141 7.26 -12.38 -3.38
C ARG A 141 7.40 -11.32 -2.30
N VAL A 142 6.29 -10.66 -2.01
CA VAL A 142 6.13 -9.70 -0.91
C VAL A 142 5.22 -10.35 0.13
N ALA A 143 5.64 -10.40 1.39
CA ALA A 143 4.81 -10.96 2.45
C ALA A 143 5.00 -10.27 3.79
N ASN A 144 4.01 -10.41 4.67
CA ASN A 144 3.89 -9.85 6.00
C ASN A 144 3.70 -8.32 6.05
N ASN A 145 4.53 -7.55 5.34
CA ASN A 145 4.42 -6.10 5.19
C ASN A 145 4.37 -5.70 3.71
N HIS A 146 3.78 -4.55 3.41
CA HIS A 146 3.43 -4.13 2.04
C HIS A 146 4.66 -3.93 1.12
N THR A 147 5.84 -3.69 1.68
CA THR A 147 7.10 -3.50 0.92
C THR A 147 8.16 -4.56 1.24
N ASN A 148 7.83 -5.55 2.08
CA ASN A 148 8.78 -6.56 2.49
C ASN A 148 8.92 -7.67 1.44
N ILE A 149 9.97 -7.58 0.63
CA ILE A 149 10.32 -8.61 -0.35
C ILE A 149 11.03 -9.74 0.36
N ILE A 150 10.39 -10.92 0.43
CA ILE A 150 10.94 -12.12 1.06
C ILE A 150 11.55 -13.13 0.06
N TYR A 151 11.34 -12.92 -1.22
CA TYR A 151 11.93 -13.79 -2.24
C TYR A 151 12.07 -13.06 -3.57
N MET A 152 13.22 -13.21 -4.22
CA MET A 152 13.44 -12.83 -5.62
C MET A 152 14.28 -13.90 -6.30
N GLU A 153 13.91 -14.23 -7.54
CA GLU A 153 14.59 -15.23 -8.36
C GLU A 153 14.51 -14.84 -9.84
N LYS A 154 15.54 -15.18 -10.61
CA LYS A 154 15.57 -15.09 -12.08
C LYS A 154 16.23 -16.32 -12.68
N ASP A 155 15.52 -17.00 -13.58
CA ASP A 155 15.99 -18.19 -14.33
C ASP A 155 16.61 -19.29 -13.42
N GLY A 156 15.99 -19.53 -12.24
CA GLY A 156 16.47 -20.48 -11.24
C GLY A 156 17.57 -19.94 -10.32
N ASN A 157 18.05 -18.71 -10.55
CA ASN A 157 19.04 -18.09 -9.68
C ASN A 157 18.34 -17.26 -8.59
N ILE A 158 18.48 -17.65 -7.33
CA ILE A 158 17.95 -16.93 -6.18
C ILE A 158 18.76 -15.65 -5.99
N LEU A 159 18.12 -14.49 -6.09
CA LEU A 159 18.69 -13.17 -5.90
C LEU A 159 18.49 -12.66 -4.47
N ARG A 160 17.39 -13.06 -3.83
CA ARG A 160 17.05 -12.72 -2.45
C ARG A 160 16.22 -13.85 -1.84
N GLU A 161 16.68 -14.39 -0.76
CA GLU A 161 15.98 -15.31 0.12
C GLU A 161 16.52 -15.05 1.54
N PRO A 162 15.90 -14.16 2.32
CA PRO A 162 16.30 -13.98 3.70
C PRO A 162 16.13 -15.32 4.44
N PRO A 163 17.02 -15.65 5.38
CA PRO A 163 16.91 -16.87 6.16
C PRO A 163 15.49 -16.93 6.76
N VAL A 164 14.84 -18.10 6.65
CA VAL A 164 13.56 -18.37 7.28
C VAL A 164 13.79 -18.48 8.78
N THR A 165 14.15 -17.40 9.40
CA THR A 165 14.03 -17.19 10.84
C THR A 165 12.58 -16.81 11.06
N GLY A 166 11.87 -17.49 11.91
CA GLY A 166 10.42 -17.44 12.07
C GLY A 166 9.77 -16.10 12.43
N ASN A 167 10.48 -14.98 12.25
CA ASN A 167 9.98 -13.62 12.37
C ASN A 167 10.50 -12.80 11.19
N ALA A 168 9.60 -12.41 10.31
CA ALA A 168 9.86 -11.45 9.22
C ALA A 168 10.20 -10.02 9.73
N GLU A 169 10.64 -9.90 10.97
CA GLU A 169 10.79 -8.66 11.72
C GLU A 169 12.25 -8.23 11.89
N ASP A 170 13.23 -8.92 11.30
CA ASP A 170 14.66 -8.67 11.57
C ASP A 170 15.17 -7.26 11.16
N ASN A 171 14.33 -6.47 10.46
CA ASN A 171 14.61 -5.07 10.14
C ASN A 171 13.57 -4.08 10.70
N LEU A 172 12.59 -4.57 11.47
CA LEU A 172 11.55 -3.74 12.06
C LEU A 172 11.88 -3.38 13.50
N GLN A 173 11.27 -2.28 13.98
CA GLN A 173 11.41 -1.88 15.37
C GLN A 173 10.82 -2.96 16.30
N ASP A 174 11.51 -3.24 17.42
CA ASP A 174 11.00 -4.17 18.44
C ASP A 174 9.72 -3.63 19.08
N LYS A 175 8.58 -4.21 18.71
CA LYS A 175 7.25 -3.84 19.21
C LYS A 175 6.90 -4.50 20.54
N SER A 176 7.74 -5.41 21.05
CA SER A 176 7.53 -6.03 22.37
C SER A 176 7.64 -5.03 23.52
N VAL A 177 8.26 -3.87 23.26
CA VAL A 177 8.34 -2.75 24.23
C VAL A 177 7.02 -2.03 24.43
N LEU A 178 6.02 -2.23 23.54
CA LEU A 178 4.74 -1.54 23.59
C LEU A 178 3.84 -2.12 24.70
N ASN A 179 3.28 -1.23 25.53
CA ASN A 179 2.19 -1.55 26.45
C ASN A 179 1.27 -0.33 26.60
N VAL A 180 0.03 -0.58 26.97
CA VAL A 180 -1.02 0.46 26.99
C VAL A 180 -0.66 1.63 27.92
N GLN A 181 -0.11 1.34 29.11
CA GLN A 181 0.24 2.38 30.08
C GLN A 181 1.34 3.31 29.54
N ASP A 182 2.37 2.75 28.93
CA ASP A 182 3.47 3.52 28.35
C ASP A 182 3.03 4.28 27.09
N ILE A 183 2.11 3.73 26.28
CA ILE A 183 1.53 4.43 25.13
C ILE A 183 0.77 5.67 25.58
N ILE A 184 -0.06 5.57 26.62
CA ILE A 184 -0.77 6.72 27.19
C ILE A 184 0.22 7.76 27.70
N THR A 185 1.19 7.31 28.51
CA THR A 185 2.22 8.20 29.04
C THR A 185 3.02 8.89 27.95
N PHE A 186 3.39 8.17 26.87
CA PHE A 186 4.05 8.72 25.70
C PHE A 186 3.20 9.80 25.04
N ALA A 187 1.92 9.53 24.78
CA ALA A 187 1.01 10.48 24.16
C ALA A 187 0.84 11.78 24.97
N GLU A 188 0.89 11.68 26.32
CA GLU A 188 0.74 12.83 27.21
C GLU A 188 2.03 13.62 27.39
N THR A 189 3.20 12.99 27.26
CA THR A 189 4.48 13.59 27.72
C THR A 189 5.56 13.72 26.64
N VAL A 190 5.39 13.10 25.47
CA VAL A 190 6.40 13.20 24.40
C VAL A 190 6.59 14.65 23.94
N PRO A 191 7.83 15.14 23.77
CA PRO A 191 8.06 16.43 23.17
C PRO A 191 7.49 16.47 21.75
N LEU A 192 6.65 17.44 21.44
CA LEU A 192 5.95 17.53 20.15
C LEU A 192 6.92 17.55 18.95
N ASP A 193 8.11 18.08 19.12
CA ASP A 193 9.11 18.14 18.04
C ASP A 193 9.61 16.75 17.63
N ASN A 194 9.55 15.74 18.52
CA ASN A 194 9.93 14.37 18.21
C ASN A 194 8.92 13.69 17.24
N ILE A 195 7.64 14.04 17.35
CA ILE A 195 6.56 13.39 16.59
C ILE A 195 5.99 14.28 15.47
N ARG A 196 6.25 15.59 15.50
CA ARG A 196 5.73 16.56 14.51
C ARG A 196 6.01 16.16 13.06
N PRO A 197 7.22 15.69 12.67
CA PRO A 197 7.47 15.33 11.28
C PRO A 197 6.58 14.18 10.78
N THR A 198 6.25 13.23 11.65
CA THR A 198 5.47 12.02 11.31
C THR A 198 3.98 12.25 11.50
N VAL A 199 3.55 12.58 12.73
CA VAL A 199 2.12 12.78 13.07
C VAL A 199 1.57 14.04 12.41
N GLY A 200 2.37 15.11 12.30
CA GLY A 200 1.98 16.34 11.59
C GLY A 200 1.69 16.08 10.13
N ARG A 201 2.54 15.29 9.45
CA ARG A 201 2.31 14.87 8.07
C ARG A 201 1.04 14.03 7.95
N GLN A 202 0.79 13.09 8.86
CA GLN A 202 -0.44 12.30 8.88
C GLN A 202 -1.68 13.19 8.97
N ILE A 203 -1.69 14.15 9.91
CA ILE A 203 -2.80 15.09 10.08
C ILE A 203 -3.01 15.90 8.79
N GLU A 204 -1.94 16.46 8.22
CA GLU A 204 -2.00 17.24 6.97
C GLU A 204 -2.63 16.43 5.83
N LYS A 205 -2.11 15.23 5.57
CA LYS A 205 -2.54 14.41 4.43
C LYS A 205 -3.95 13.87 4.61
N ASN A 206 -4.30 13.37 5.81
CA ASN A 206 -5.66 12.88 6.06
C ASN A 206 -6.69 14.02 6.05
N THR A 207 -6.34 15.22 6.53
CA THR A 207 -7.23 16.38 6.43
C THR A 207 -7.45 16.79 4.96
N ALA A 208 -6.39 16.79 4.16
CA ALA A 208 -6.48 17.15 2.74
C ALA A 208 -7.39 16.20 1.96
N ILE A 209 -7.21 14.87 2.11
CA ILE A 209 -8.06 13.91 1.41
C ILE A 209 -9.51 13.90 1.93
N ALA A 210 -9.72 14.15 3.21
CA ALA A 210 -11.07 14.27 3.76
C ALA A 210 -11.80 15.50 3.21
N ALA A 211 -11.10 16.64 3.11
CA ALA A 211 -11.63 17.85 2.48
C ALA A 211 -11.96 17.62 1.00
N GLU A 212 -11.12 16.88 0.27
CA GLU A 212 -11.38 16.47 -1.12
C GLU A 212 -12.63 15.59 -1.21
N GLY A 213 -12.77 14.61 -0.31
CA GLY A 213 -13.92 13.71 -0.25
C GLY A 213 -15.24 14.40 0.08
N LEU A 214 -15.20 15.53 0.81
CA LEU A 214 -16.37 16.38 1.07
C LEU A 214 -16.71 17.32 -0.09
N ARG A 215 -15.70 17.76 -0.86
CA ARG A 215 -15.85 18.69 -1.98
C ARG A 215 -16.38 18.02 -3.22
N ASN A 216 -15.92 16.83 -3.51
CA ASN A 216 -16.23 16.09 -4.72
C ASN A 216 -16.98 14.79 -4.41
N SER A 217 -17.71 14.27 -5.41
CA SER A 217 -18.44 13.00 -5.28
C SER A 217 -17.49 11.82 -5.42
N TRP A 218 -17.19 11.18 -4.29
CA TRP A 218 -16.43 9.96 -4.22
C TRP A 218 -17.25 8.83 -3.60
N GLY A 219 -17.26 7.67 -4.22
CA GLY A 219 -17.91 6.49 -3.64
C GLY A 219 -19.39 6.71 -3.30
N ALA A 220 -19.77 6.38 -2.06
CA ALA A 220 -21.12 6.47 -1.57
C ALA A 220 -21.50 7.86 -1.01
N ASN A 221 -20.59 8.81 -0.95
CA ASN A 221 -20.77 10.15 -0.38
C ASN A 221 -21.31 10.15 1.07
N ILE A 222 -20.88 9.20 1.87
CA ILE A 222 -21.34 9.03 3.26
C ILE A 222 -21.06 10.29 4.08
N GLY A 223 -19.86 10.87 3.93
CA GLY A 223 -19.49 12.09 4.64
C GLY A 223 -20.42 13.26 4.38
N SER A 224 -20.71 13.56 3.13
CA SER A 224 -21.64 14.63 2.75
C SER A 224 -23.07 14.37 3.23
N THR A 225 -23.51 13.10 3.22
CA THR A 225 -24.81 12.71 3.72
C THR A 225 -24.92 12.91 5.24
N LEU A 226 -23.91 12.56 6.01
CA LEU A 226 -23.88 12.79 7.45
C LEU A 226 -23.99 14.27 7.81
N LEU A 227 -23.29 15.15 7.09
CA LEU A 227 -23.31 16.61 7.35
C LEU A 227 -24.67 17.26 7.05
N GLN A 228 -25.57 16.62 6.28
CA GLN A 228 -26.94 17.09 6.09
C GLN A 228 -27.81 16.86 7.34
N GLY A 229 -27.48 15.89 8.19
CA GLY A 229 -28.28 15.51 9.35
C GLY A 229 -27.98 16.33 10.60
N SER A 230 -26.72 16.54 10.94
CA SER A 230 -26.30 17.25 12.15
C SER A 230 -24.94 17.93 11.95
N GLN A 231 -24.76 19.03 12.71
CA GLN A 231 -23.51 19.82 12.70
C GLN A 231 -22.74 19.70 14.04
N ASP A 232 -23.10 18.74 14.91
CA ASP A 232 -22.32 18.47 16.10
C ASP A 232 -20.91 17.93 15.76
N TRP A 233 -19.98 18.10 16.68
CA TRP A 233 -18.56 17.77 16.43
C TRP A 233 -18.37 16.27 16.14
N GLU A 234 -19.16 15.40 16.75
CA GLU A 234 -19.06 13.95 16.57
C GLU A 234 -19.49 13.56 15.14
N THR A 235 -20.60 14.12 14.66
CA THR A 235 -21.06 13.95 13.29
C THR A 235 -20.07 14.52 12.29
N GLN A 236 -19.48 15.67 12.56
CA GLN A 236 -18.41 16.24 11.72
C GLN A 236 -17.21 15.32 11.66
N ALA A 237 -16.71 14.81 12.80
CA ALA A 237 -15.55 13.90 12.82
C ALA A 237 -15.82 12.63 12.01
N ARG A 238 -17.01 12.03 12.17
CA ARG A 238 -17.46 10.86 11.39
C ARG A 238 -17.55 11.16 9.89
N ALA A 239 -18.09 12.32 9.55
CA ALA A 239 -18.25 12.75 8.16
C ALA A 239 -16.89 12.94 7.46
N TRP A 240 -15.94 13.59 8.12
CA TRP A 240 -14.60 13.77 7.60
C TRP A 240 -13.88 12.43 7.42
N ALA A 241 -13.95 11.54 8.40
CA ALA A 241 -13.36 10.21 8.30
C ALA A 241 -13.97 9.39 7.14
N ALA A 242 -15.30 9.41 7.00
CA ALA A 242 -16.00 8.71 5.93
C ALA A 242 -15.66 9.28 4.55
N ALA A 243 -15.60 10.62 4.42
CA ALA A 243 -15.25 11.28 3.16
C ALA A 243 -13.82 10.97 2.71
N GLY A 244 -12.85 10.99 3.64
CA GLY A 244 -11.48 10.59 3.34
C GLY A 244 -11.38 9.13 2.91
N SER A 245 -12.14 8.25 3.56
CA SER A 245 -12.22 6.83 3.19
C SER A 245 -12.85 6.63 1.81
N ASP A 246 -13.97 7.30 1.52
CA ASP A 246 -14.64 7.26 0.21
C ASP A 246 -13.67 7.70 -0.91
N ALA A 247 -12.98 8.83 -0.73
CA ALA A 247 -12.02 9.32 -1.71
C ALA A 247 -10.88 8.32 -1.94
N ARG A 248 -10.26 7.84 -0.86
CA ARG A 248 -9.14 6.89 -0.90
C ARG A 248 -9.50 5.58 -1.61
N MET A 249 -10.67 5.02 -1.33
CA MET A 249 -11.11 3.72 -1.88
C MET A 249 -11.62 3.80 -3.31
N ASN A 250 -11.92 5.00 -3.81
CA ASN A 250 -12.46 5.22 -5.16
C ASN A 250 -11.47 5.90 -6.11
N GLY A 251 -10.18 5.84 -5.80
CA GLY A 251 -9.12 6.19 -6.72
C GLY A 251 -8.65 7.64 -6.67
N CYS A 252 -8.91 8.34 -5.57
CA CYS A 252 -8.29 9.65 -5.33
C CYS A 252 -6.76 9.49 -5.32
N GLU A 253 -6.08 10.32 -6.09
CA GLU A 253 -4.63 10.26 -6.32
C GLU A 253 -3.82 10.94 -5.21
N MET A 254 -4.50 11.55 -4.23
CA MET A 254 -3.85 12.23 -3.12
C MET A 254 -3.18 11.20 -2.20
N PRO A 255 -1.89 11.40 -1.85
CA PRO A 255 -1.18 10.54 -0.92
C PRO A 255 -1.69 10.76 0.52
N VAL A 256 -1.83 9.67 1.27
CA VAL A 256 -2.26 9.63 2.68
C VAL A 256 -1.40 8.70 3.51
#